data_dc9ab63ebb32191970df30e72eb94a2e
#
_entry.id   dc9ab63ebb32191970df30e72eb94a2e
#
_cell.length_a   1.000
_cell.length_b   1.000
_cell.length_c   1.000
_cell.angle_alpha   90.00
_cell.angle_beta   90.00
_cell.angle_gamma   90.00
#
_symmetry.space_group_name_H-M   'P 1'
#
loop_
_entity.id
_entity.type
_entity.pdbx_description
1 polymer ?
#
loop_
_entity_poly.entity_id
_entity_poly.type
_entity_poly.pdbx_seq_one_letter_code
_entity_poly.pdbx_strand_id
1 'polypeptide(L)'
;MQKIVQIKDLIHKFVDTDAEGNVTGEKNAVDSVSLDVEKGEFIAILGHNGSGKSTLAKHINAILMPTSGTLYVNGKDTADGRNIWDIRQSAGMVFQNPDNQIIETVVEEDVGFGPENLGVETEEIWKRVESALGKVGMLEFRKHSPSRLSGGQKQRVAIAGVLAMHPDCIVLDEPTAMLDPHGRQEVIQTLKELNEKEKVTIILITHHMNEAALADKIFVMNEGKIALQGTPKEVFSHYDEMKKIGLDVPVSTEIAHGLKKYGWHMPDDIISEEELLDSIKKNLPEKAEKDTEHRVEQKNESKAEQDNREAQQQKDSGEVILSLRDVNYIYSADTVYPQACVKKCQSGYLERRIYRSNRTYRFG
;
A
#
# COMPACT_ATOMS: atom_id res chain seq x y z
N MET A 1 0.61 -0.25 -27.60
CA MET A 1 1.01 0.81 -26.64
C MET A 1 2.53 0.79 -26.46
N GLN A 2 3.13 1.86 -25.95
CA GLN A 2 4.60 1.91 -25.76
C GLN A 2 4.96 1.19 -24.46
N LYS A 3 5.87 0.21 -24.55
CA LYS A 3 6.39 -0.49 -23.37
C LYS A 3 7.42 0.36 -22.66
N ILE A 4 7.23 0.59 -21.36
CA ILE A 4 8.18 1.32 -20.52
C ILE A 4 9.21 0.38 -19.87
N VAL A 5 8.80 -0.82 -19.48
CA VAL A 5 9.68 -1.87 -18.95
C VAL A 5 9.49 -3.13 -19.79
N GLN A 6 10.60 -3.73 -20.20
CA GLN A 6 10.61 -4.99 -20.95
C GLN A 6 11.66 -5.92 -20.34
N ILE A 7 11.21 -7.04 -19.80
CA ILE A 7 12.06 -8.04 -19.17
C ILE A 7 11.92 -9.35 -19.93
N LYS A 8 13.04 -9.95 -20.30
CA LYS A 8 13.07 -11.24 -20.97
C LYS A 8 14.11 -12.16 -20.34
N ASP A 9 13.64 -13.30 -19.84
CA ASP A 9 14.43 -14.40 -19.26
C ASP A 9 15.45 -13.91 -18.21
N LEU A 10 15.03 -12.92 -17.38
CA LEU A 10 15.89 -12.30 -16.38
C LEU A 10 16.26 -13.28 -15.29
N ILE A 11 17.57 -13.42 -15.04
CA ILE A 11 18.11 -14.20 -13.93
C ILE A 11 19.00 -13.30 -13.09
N HIS A 12 18.82 -13.39 -11.76
CA HIS A 12 19.75 -12.81 -10.79
C HIS A 12 20.14 -13.82 -9.74
N LYS A 13 21.44 -14.07 -9.62
CA LYS A 13 22.04 -14.95 -8.63
C LYS A 13 22.72 -14.14 -7.54
N PHE A 14 22.42 -14.44 -6.29
CA PHE A 14 23.29 -14.08 -5.17
C PHE A 14 24.28 -15.21 -4.93
N VAL A 15 25.52 -14.83 -4.69
CA VAL A 15 26.62 -15.74 -4.40
C VAL A 15 27.07 -15.48 -2.97
N ASP A 16 26.92 -16.48 -2.12
CA ASP A 16 27.42 -16.44 -0.75
C ASP A 16 28.89 -16.84 -0.74
N THR A 17 29.73 -16.03 -0.07
CA THR A 17 31.16 -16.30 0.07
C THR A 17 31.55 -16.36 1.54
N ASP A 18 32.50 -17.24 1.88
CA ASP A 18 33.10 -17.29 3.21
C ASP A 18 34.06 -16.09 3.45
N ALA A 19 34.64 -15.99 4.64
CA ALA A 19 35.61 -14.96 5.02
C ALA A 19 36.91 -15.00 4.17
N GLU A 20 37.18 -16.15 3.51
CA GLU A 20 38.33 -16.38 2.66
C GLU A 20 38.03 -16.07 1.17
N GLY A 21 36.77 -15.76 0.84
CA GLY A 21 36.33 -15.44 -0.53
C GLY A 21 35.89 -16.64 -1.37
N ASN A 22 35.80 -17.84 -0.79
CA ASN A 22 35.34 -19.04 -1.51
C ASN A 22 33.83 -19.05 -1.59
N VAL A 23 33.28 -19.45 -2.73
CA VAL A 23 31.83 -19.58 -2.93
C VAL A 23 31.30 -20.73 -2.05
N THR A 24 30.40 -20.39 -1.13
CA THR A 24 29.75 -21.35 -0.20
C THR A 24 28.31 -21.68 -0.63
N GLY A 25 27.71 -20.90 -1.49
CA GLY A 25 26.37 -21.12 -2.02
C GLY A 25 25.99 -20.19 -3.15
N GLU A 26 25.06 -20.62 -4.00
CA GLU A 26 24.41 -19.78 -5.01
C GLU A 26 22.90 -19.91 -4.86
N LYS A 27 22.18 -18.79 -4.96
CA LYS A 27 20.73 -18.77 -4.95
C LYS A 27 20.18 -17.86 -6.05
N ASN A 28 19.31 -18.40 -6.91
CA ASN A 28 18.56 -17.58 -7.85
C ASN A 28 17.50 -16.80 -7.07
N ALA A 29 17.65 -15.50 -6.95
CA ALA A 29 16.64 -14.63 -6.37
C ALA A 29 15.57 -14.23 -7.40
N VAL A 30 15.97 -14.17 -8.68
CA VAL A 30 15.09 -14.06 -9.85
C VAL A 30 15.53 -15.16 -10.82
N ASP A 31 14.59 -15.92 -11.36
CA ASP A 31 14.86 -17.09 -12.19
C ASP A 31 13.95 -17.10 -13.42
N SER A 32 14.52 -16.70 -14.55
CA SER A 32 13.87 -16.68 -15.88
C SER A 32 12.56 -15.86 -15.90
N VAL A 33 12.56 -14.70 -15.24
CA VAL A 33 11.39 -13.80 -15.24
C VAL A 33 11.29 -13.07 -16.55
N SER A 34 10.07 -13.12 -17.17
CA SER A 34 9.73 -12.35 -18.36
C SER A 34 8.41 -11.59 -18.10
N LEU A 35 8.42 -10.27 -18.26
CA LEU A 35 7.23 -9.43 -18.17
C LEU A 35 7.41 -8.11 -18.95
N ASP A 36 6.29 -7.55 -19.36
CA ASP A 36 6.23 -6.24 -19.99
C ASP A 36 5.28 -5.32 -19.21
N VAL A 37 5.63 -4.03 -19.13
CA VAL A 37 4.80 -2.96 -18.55
C VAL A 37 4.60 -1.90 -19.61
N GLU A 38 3.36 -1.50 -19.83
CA GLU A 38 3.00 -0.44 -20.78
C GLU A 38 3.02 0.93 -20.09
N LYS A 39 3.26 1.99 -20.85
CA LYS A 39 3.26 3.34 -20.33
C LYS A 39 1.86 3.73 -19.84
N GLY A 40 1.77 4.21 -18.60
CA GLY A 40 0.52 4.59 -17.93
C GLY A 40 -0.22 3.43 -17.27
N GLU A 41 0.29 2.19 -17.33
CA GLU A 41 -0.27 1.06 -16.56
C GLU A 41 -0.01 1.20 -15.07
N PHE A 42 -0.96 0.74 -14.27
CA PHE A 42 -0.76 0.45 -12.86
C PHE A 42 -0.62 -1.06 -12.68
N ILE A 43 0.57 -1.56 -12.42
CA ILE A 43 0.79 -2.98 -12.15
C ILE A 43 1.11 -3.25 -10.68
N ALA A 44 0.73 -4.43 -10.20
CA ALA A 44 1.12 -4.93 -8.90
C ALA A 44 1.99 -6.19 -9.01
N ILE A 45 3.03 -6.28 -8.19
CA ILE A 45 3.87 -7.47 -8.05
C ILE A 45 3.63 -8.05 -6.66
N LEU A 46 2.96 -9.20 -6.59
CA LEU A 46 2.66 -9.94 -5.38
C LEU A 46 3.67 -11.07 -5.15
N GLY A 47 3.78 -11.52 -3.91
CA GLY A 47 4.57 -12.69 -3.53
C GLY A 47 4.90 -12.67 -2.04
N HIS A 48 5.23 -13.82 -1.47
CA HIS A 48 5.70 -13.89 -0.08
C HIS A 48 7.11 -13.31 0.10
N ASN A 49 7.55 -13.13 1.35
CA ASN A 49 8.90 -12.65 1.63
C ASN A 49 9.96 -13.63 1.09
N GLY A 50 10.95 -13.08 0.39
CA GLY A 50 12.00 -13.88 -0.27
C GLY A 50 11.64 -14.43 -1.65
N SER A 51 10.45 -14.11 -2.22
CA SER A 51 10.07 -14.55 -3.57
C SER A 51 10.79 -13.83 -4.71
N GLY A 52 11.62 -12.79 -4.43
CA GLY A 52 12.41 -12.08 -5.43
C GLY A 52 11.88 -10.70 -5.85
N LYS A 53 10.75 -10.23 -5.32
CA LYS A 53 10.10 -8.95 -5.69
C LYS A 53 11.01 -7.73 -5.59
N SER A 54 11.62 -7.51 -4.42
CA SER A 54 12.52 -6.36 -4.20
C SER A 54 13.79 -6.46 -5.05
N THR A 55 14.23 -7.69 -5.34
CA THR A 55 15.35 -7.92 -6.28
C THR A 55 14.94 -7.49 -7.68
N LEU A 56 13.75 -7.89 -8.15
CA LEU A 56 13.22 -7.47 -9.45
C LEU A 56 13.05 -5.95 -9.54
N ALA A 57 12.51 -5.30 -8.49
CA ALA A 57 12.39 -3.84 -8.42
C ALA A 57 13.74 -3.12 -8.60
N LYS A 58 14.77 -3.60 -7.91
CA LYS A 58 16.13 -3.04 -8.00
C LYS A 58 16.77 -3.20 -9.37
N HIS A 59 16.36 -4.20 -10.16
CA HIS A 59 16.79 -4.32 -11.55
C HIS A 59 16.12 -3.26 -12.44
N ILE A 60 14.83 -2.99 -12.22
CA ILE A 60 14.09 -1.99 -13.01
C ILE A 60 14.73 -0.59 -12.86
N ASN A 61 15.21 -0.25 -11.67
CA ASN A 61 15.91 1.02 -11.42
C ASN A 61 17.45 0.94 -11.67
N ALA A 62 17.96 -0.16 -12.24
CA ALA A 62 19.39 -0.40 -12.45
C ALA A 62 20.25 -0.21 -11.17
N ILE A 63 19.72 -0.59 -9.99
CA ILE A 63 20.52 -0.74 -8.76
C ILE A 63 21.24 -2.09 -8.78
N LEU A 64 20.58 -3.13 -9.32
CA LEU A 64 21.17 -4.43 -9.57
C LEU A 64 21.27 -4.68 -11.07
N MET A 65 22.34 -5.35 -11.48
CA MET A 65 22.55 -5.77 -12.88
C MET A 65 22.10 -7.22 -13.04
N PRO A 66 21.48 -7.62 -14.18
CA PRO A 66 21.16 -8.99 -14.48
C PRO A 66 22.41 -9.89 -14.50
N THR A 67 22.27 -11.11 -13.94
CA THR A 67 23.28 -12.16 -14.16
C THR A 67 23.17 -12.72 -15.57
N SER A 68 21.92 -12.84 -16.08
CA SER A 68 21.63 -13.16 -17.48
C SER A 68 20.21 -12.71 -17.85
N GLY A 69 19.85 -12.82 -19.12
CA GLY A 69 18.61 -12.25 -19.66
C GLY A 69 18.76 -10.77 -20.02
N THR A 70 17.67 -10.12 -20.38
CA THR A 70 17.70 -8.71 -20.79
C THR A 70 16.60 -7.93 -20.08
N LEU A 71 16.91 -6.68 -19.72
CA LEU A 71 15.96 -5.73 -19.17
C LEU A 71 16.16 -4.35 -19.82
N TYR A 72 15.09 -3.85 -20.41
CA TYR A 72 15.05 -2.52 -20.99
C TYR A 72 14.08 -1.64 -20.24
N VAL A 73 14.50 -0.41 -19.95
CA VAL A 73 13.66 0.65 -19.37
C VAL A 73 13.65 1.82 -20.31
N ASN A 74 12.48 2.21 -20.78
CA ASN A 74 12.28 3.26 -21.78
C ASN A 74 13.19 3.03 -23.02
N GLY A 75 13.32 1.76 -23.44
CA GLY A 75 14.16 1.34 -24.56
C GLY A 75 15.67 1.30 -24.30
N LYS A 76 16.13 1.59 -23.07
CA LYS A 76 17.55 1.58 -22.66
C LYS A 76 17.89 0.29 -21.92
N ASP A 77 18.96 -0.38 -22.33
CA ASP A 77 19.45 -1.61 -21.69
C ASP A 77 20.05 -1.30 -20.32
N THR A 78 19.57 -1.98 -19.27
CA THR A 78 20.07 -1.82 -17.91
C THR A 78 21.46 -2.41 -17.71
N ALA A 79 21.89 -3.34 -18.57
CA ALA A 79 23.25 -3.90 -18.54
C ALA A 79 24.33 -2.92 -19.06
N ASP A 80 23.93 -1.88 -19.80
CA ASP A 80 24.87 -0.85 -20.28
C ASP A 80 25.01 0.26 -19.22
N GLY A 81 26.15 0.29 -18.56
CA GLY A 81 26.49 1.28 -17.53
C GLY A 81 26.34 2.76 -17.96
N ARG A 82 26.38 3.05 -19.27
CA ARG A 82 26.17 4.40 -19.80
C ARG A 82 24.73 4.87 -19.66
N ASN A 83 23.78 3.95 -19.56
CA ASN A 83 22.36 4.24 -19.49
C ASN A 83 21.84 4.43 -18.04
N ILE A 84 22.67 4.18 -17.01
CA ILE A 84 22.20 4.10 -15.61
C ILE A 84 21.48 5.37 -15.16
N TRP A 85 22.05 6.55 -15.46
CA TRP A 85 21.44 7.82 -15.05
C TRP A 85 20.08 8.06 -15.72
N ASP A 86 20.00 7.80 -17.01
CA ASP A 86 18.76 7.94 -17.76
C ASP A 86 17.70 6.94 -17.32
N ILE A 87 18.11 5.71 -16.97
CA ILE A 87 17.20 4.69 -16.43
C ILE A 87 16.67 5.10 -15.07
N ARG A 88 17.54 5.57 -14.17
CA ARG A 88 17.15 6.02 -12.82
C ARG A 88 16.25 7.26 -12.84
N GLN A 89 16.44 8.12 -13.82
CA GLN A 89 15.53 9.24 -14.06
C GLN A 89 14.18 8.76 -14.62
N SER A 90 14.17 7.83 -15.59
CA SER A 90 12.92 7.29 -16.17
C SER A 90 12.13 6.41 -15.23
N ALA A 91 12.80 5.59 -14.42
CA ALA A 91 12.18 4.68 -13.45
C ALA A 91 12.64 5.03 -12.03
N GLY A 92 11.95 5.96 -11.39
CA GLY A 92 12.24 6.36 -10.02
C GLY A 92 11.83 5.28 -9.02
N MET A 93 12.57 5.14 -7.92
CA MET A 93 12.32 4.11 -6.91
C MET A 93 11.96 4.72 -5.55
N VAL A 94 10.90 4.18 -4.94
CA VAL A 94 10.48 4.49 -3.58
C VAL A 94 10.68 3.24 -2.72
N PHE A 95 11.43 3.38 -1.62
CA PHE A 95 11.78 2.27 -0.74
C PHE A 95 10.73 2.06 0.36
N GLN A 96 10.77 0.88 0.97
CA GLN A 96 9.85 0.45 2.04
C GLN A 96 9.87 1.40 3.25
N ASN A 97 11.06 1.85 3.66
CA ASN A 97 11.22 2.76 4.81
C ASN A 97 11.59 4.16 4.30
N PRO A 98 10.69 5.16 4.43
CA PRO A 98 10.96 6.52 4.03
C PRO A 98 12.11 7.19 4.81
N ASP A 99 12.37 6.78 6.06
CA ASP A 99 13.48 7.32 6.85
C ASP A 99 14.86 6.97 6.26
N ASN A 100 14.95 5.92 5.44
CA ASN A 100 16.19 5.57 4.73
C ASN A 100 16.34 6.32 3.40
N GLN A 101 15.29 7.01 2.94
CA GLN A 101 15.26 7.73 1.66
C GLN A 101 15.35 9.24 1.86
N ILE A 102 14.68 9.78 2.89
CA ILE A 102 14.69 11.20 3.24
C ILE A 102 16.03 11.52 3.92
N ILE A 103 16.77 12.48 3.37
CA ILE A 103 18.12 12.86 3.82
C ILE A 103 18.21 14.28 4.33
N GLU A 104 17.36 15.19 3.83
CA GLU A 104 17.40 16.60 4.19
C GLU A 104 16.60 16.92 5.46
N THR A 105 16.89 18.05 6.06
CA THR A 105 16.26 18.51 7.28
C THR A 105 14.96 19.29 7.06
N VAL A 106 14.70 19.68 5.80
CA VAL A 106 13.51 20.42 5.35
C VAL A 106 12.88 19.69 4.18
N VAL A 107 11.57 19.52 4.20
CA VAL A 107 10.80 18.77 3.19
C VAL A 107 11.05 19.27 1.76
N GLU A 108 11.01 20.59 1.52
CA GLU A 108 11.19 21.10 0.17
C GLU A 108 12.63 20.92 -0.37
N GLU A 109 13.61 20.92 0.52
CA GLU A 109 15.02 20.67 0.16
C GLU A 109 15.19 19.19 -0.22
N ASP A 110 14.60 18.28 0.54
CA ASP A 110 14.62 16.84 0.25
C ASP A 110 13.97 16.52 -1.11
N VAL A 111 12.81 17.11 -1.40
CA VAL A 111 12.14 16.95 -2.70
C VAL A 111 12.96 17.58 -3.84
N GLY A 112 13.69 18.66 -3.58
CA GLY A 112 14.56 19.32 -4.55
C GLY A 112 15.85 18.59 -4.84
N PHE A 113 16.31 17.71 -3.94
CA PHE A 113 17.59 17.01 -4.02
C PHE A 113 17.78 16.19 -5.32
N GLY A 114 16.72 15.47 -5.74
CA GLY A 114 16.75 14.69 -6.98
C GLY A 114 16.97 15.55 -8.23
N PRO A 115 16.13 16.56 -8.49
CA PRO A 115 16.33 17.51 -9.60
C PRO A 115 17.66 18.24 -9.57
N GLU A 116 18.17 18.61 -8.37
CA GLU A 116 19.49 19.26 -8.23
C GLU A 116 20.61 18.36 -8.71
N ASN A 117 20.60 17.09 -8.32
CA ASN A 117 21.58 16.11 -8.81
C ASN A 117 21.49 15.83 -10.32
N LEU A 118 20.34 16.09 -10.93
CA LEU A 118 20.15 16.03 -12.38
C LEU A 118 20.62 17.30 -13.09
N GLY A 119 21.10 18.32 -12.37
CA GLY A 119 21.58 19.59 -12.93
C GLY A 119 20.44 20.48 -13.46
N VAL A 120 19.24 20.34 -12.90
CA VAL A 120 18.09 21.20 -13.26
C VAL A 120 18.33 22.62 -12.75
N GLU A 121 17.97 23.62 -13.52
CA GLU A 121 18.04 25.05 -13.17
C GLU A 121 17.27 25.35 -11.87
N THR A 122 17.82 26.16 -10.96
CA THR A 122 17.26 26.41 -9.62
C THR A 122 15.81 26.89 -9.66
N GLU A 123 15.45 27.77 -10.61
CA GLU A 123 14.09 28.25 -10.74
C GLU A 123 13.10 27.13 -11.12
N GLU A 124 13.53 26.22 -11.98
CA GLU A 124 12.76 25.05 -12.40
C GLU A 124 12.65 24.02 -11.27
N ILE A 125 13.71 23.85 -10.45
CA ILE A 125 13.67 22.97 -9.27
C ILE A 125 12.51 23.36 -8.36
N TRP A 126 12.38 24.63 -7.99
CA TRP A 126 11.33 25.08 -7.10
C TRP A 126 9.92 24.92 -7.69
N LYS A 127 9.74 25.09 -9.01
CA LYS A 127 8.47 24.81 -9.69
C LYS A 127 8.12 23.31 -9.60
N ARG A 128 9.09 22.43 -9.81
CA ARG A 128 8.92 20.98 -9.69
C ARG A 128 8.61 20.54 -8.27
N VAL A 129 9.31 21.08 -7.28
CA VAL A 129 9.07 20.84 -5.85
C VAL A 129 7.63 21.21 -5.46
N GLU A 130 7.20 22.43 -5.82
CA GLU A 130 5.85 22.90 -5.51
C GLU A 130 4.78 22.02 -6.18
N SER A 131 4.96 21.69 -7.46
CA SER A 131 4.08 20.80 -8.21
C SER A 131 4.03 19.39 -7.60
N ALA A 132 5.20 18.79 -7.29
CA ALA A 132 5.27 17.44 -6.73
C ALA A 132 4.63 17.37 -5.35
N LEU A 133 4.93 18.31 -4.45
CA LEU A 133 4.31 18.39 -3.12
C LEU A 133 2.80 18.63 -3.22
N GLY A 134 2.34 19.43 -4.16
CA GLY A 134 0.92 19.65 -4.42
C GLY A 134 0.20 18.36 -4.83
N LYS A 135 0.80 17.58 -5.74
CA LYS A 135 0.23 16.30 -6.23
C LYS A 135 0.06 15.24 -5.14
N VAL A 136 0.94 15.24 -4.15
CA VAL A 136 0.87 14.28 -3.02
C VAL A 136 0.18 14.87 -1.78
N GLY A 137 -0.37 16.09 -1.86
CA GLY A 137 -1.07 16.75 -0.74
C GLY A 137 -0.16 17.13 0.42
N MET A 138 1.11 17.48 0.14
CA MET A 138 2.12 17.82 1.16
C MET A 138 2.63 19.27 1.06
N LEU A 139 2.01 20.11 0.25
CA LEU A 139 2.49 21.48 0.00
C LEU A 139 2.54 22.36 1.27
N GLU A 140 1.58 22.21 2.17
CA GLU A 140 1.55 22.94 3.46
C GLU A 140 2.71 22.57 4.37
N PHE A 141 3.28 21.37 4.22
CA PHE A 141 4.40 20.86 5.01
C PHE A 141 5.77 21.19 4.42
N ARG A 142 5.84 21.95 3.31
CA ARG A 142 7.09 22.21 2.56
C ARG A 142 8.25 22.73 3.39
N LYS A 143 7.96 23.56 4.40
CA LYS A 143 8.96 24.16 5.31
C LYS A 143 9.15 23.37 6.61
N HIS A 144 8.47 22.22 6.78
CA HIS A 144 8.59 21.43 7.98
C HIS A 144 9.82 20.52 7.94
N SER A 145 10.28 20.13 9.15
CA SER A 145 11.27 19.05 9.25
C SER A 145 10.59 17.70 9.06
N PRO A 146 11.15 16.79 8.22
CA PRO A 146 10.63 15.43 8.04
C PRO A 146 10.47 14.65 9.34
N SER A 147 11.30 14.93 10.35
CA SER A 147 11.21 14.27 11.67
C SER A 147 9.89 14.52 12.42
N ARG A 148 9.12 15.55 12.02
CA ARG A 148 7.82 15.90 12.61
C ARG A 148 6.64 15.32 11.85
N LEU A 149 6.88 14.62 10.76
CA LEU A 149 5.86 14.04 9.92
C LEU A 149 5.47 12.62 10.39
N SER A 150 4.21 12.24 10.17
CA SER A 150 3.77 10.85 10.32
C SER A 150 4.43 9.95 9.27
N GLY A 151 4.41 8.63 9.47
CA GLY A 151 4.95 7.67 8.50
C GLY A 151 4.32 7.83 7.10
N GLY A 152 2.99 7.98 7.01
CA GLY A 152 2.29 8.21 5.75
C GLY A 152 2.67 9.54 5.08
N GLN A 153 2.85 10.60 5.87
CA GLN A 153 3.34 11.88 5.37
C GLN A 153 4.77 11.79 4.82
N LYS A 154 5.68 11.13 5.56
CA LYS A 154 7.04 10.86 5.09
C LYS A 154 7.07 10.08 3.79
N GLN A 155 6.22 9.06 3.68
CA GLN A 155 6.12 8.26 2.45
C GLN A 155 5.66 9.11 1.25
N ARG A 156 4.67 10.00 1.45
CA ARG A 156 4.24 10.93 0.41
C ARG A 156 5.34 11.94 0.03
N VAL A 157 6.14 12.39 0.99
CA VAL A 157 7.32 13.23 0.70
C VAL A 157 8.34 12.45 -0.14
N ALA A 158 8.64 11.19 0.20
CA ALA A 158 9.54 10.35 -0.60
C ALA A 158 9.01 10.14 -2.04
N ILE A 159 7.70 9.96 -2.20
CA ILE A 159 7.05 9.90 -3.53
C ILE A 159 7.19 11.24 -4.26
N ALA A 160 7.01 12.39 -3.57
CA ALA A 160 7.20 13.71 -4.16
C ALA A 160 8.64 13.93 -4.65
N GLY A 161 9.66 13.49 -3.90
CA GLY A 161 11.06 13.55 -4.30
C GLY A 161 11.32 12.80 -5.61
N VAL A 162 10.70 11.63 -5.76
CA VAL A 162 10.77 10.88 -7.02
C VAL A 162 10.01 11.59 -8.15
N LEU A 163 8.80 12.10 -7.89
CA LEU A 163 7.99 12.83 -8.88
C LEU A 163 8.67 14.09 -9.41
N ALA A 164 9.42 14.80 -8.57
CA ALA A 164 10.12 16.02 -8.95
C ALA A 164 11.19 15.78 -10.02
N MET A 165 11.67 14.55 -10.16
CA MET A 165 12.59 14.15 -11.24
C MET A 165 11.88 13.94 -12.59
N HIS A 166 10.53 14.01 -12.64
CA HIS A 166 9.69 13.76 -13.82
C HIS A 166 9.91 12.35 -14.41
N PRO A 167 9.76 11.28 -13.62
CA PRO A 167 9.92 9.92 -14.11
C PRO A 167 8.76 9.49 -15.02
N ASP A 168 9.04 8.58 -15.98
CA ASP A 168 8.01 7.90 -16.78
C ASP A 168 7.31 6.78 -15.98
N CYS A 169 8.01 6.24 -14.98
CA CYS A 169 7.57 5.13 -14.15
C CYS A 169 8.05 5.31 -12.70
N ILE A 170 7.20 4.93 -11.73
CA ILE A 170 7.58 4.85 -10.32
C ILE A 170 7.48 3.42 -9.86
N VAL A 171 8.58 2.89 -9.34
CA VAL A 171 8.66 1.56 -8.70
C VAL A 171 8.60 1.74 -7.20
N LEU A 172 7.62 1.14 -6.55
CA LEU A 172 7.44 1.25 -5.10
C LEU A 172 7.61 -0.13 -4.45
N ASP A 173 8.61 -0.27 -3.59
CA ASP A 173 8.90 -1.51 -2.88
C ASP A 173 8.25 -1.48 -1.49
N GLU A 174 7.08 -2.10 -1.37
CA GLU A 174 6.27 -2.19 -0.15
C GLU A 174 6.04 -0.83 0.57
N PRO A 175 5.56 0.21 -0.14
CA PRO A 175 5.55 1.58 0.39
C PRO A 175 4.60 1.78 1.58
N THR A 176 3.75 0.80 1.87
CA THR A 176 2.71 0.88 2.92
C THR A 176 2.98 -0.05 4.11
N ALA A 177 4.03 -0.88 4.05
CA ALA A 177 4.29 -1.93 5.04
C ALA A 177 4.48 -1.40 6.47
N MET A 178 5.03 -0.19 6.62
CA MET A 178 5.32 0.42 7.92
C MET A 178 4.27 1.46 8.37
N LEU A 179 3.13 1.55 7.66
CA LEU A 179 2.10 2.55 7.89
C LEU A 179 0.90 2.00 8.65
N ASP A 180 0.29 2.85 9.44
CA ASP A 180 -1.03 2.60 10.01
C ASP A 180 -2.11 2.53 8.91
N PRO A 181 -3.32 2.01 9.19
CA PRO A 181 -4.36 1.84 8.18
C PRO A 181 -4.74 3.15 7.46
N HIS A 182 -4.74 4.28 8.16
CA HIS A 182 -5.08 5.58 7.57
C HIS A 182 -3.98 6.06 6.61
N GLY A 183 -2.71 6.06 7.06
CA GLY A 183 -1.57 6.43 6.22
C GLY A 183 -1.43 5.54 4.98
N ARG A 184 -1.77 4.24 5.11
CA ARG A 184 -1.82 3.31 3.98
C ARG A 184 -2.84 3.75 2.93
N GLN A 185 -4.07 4.05 3.36
CA GLN A 185 -5.13 4.51 2.45
C GLN A 185 -4.74 5.81 1.74
N GLU A 186 -4.14 6.77 2.46
CA GLU A 186 -3.69 8.03 1.87
C GLU A 186 -2.61 7.82 0.80
N VAL A 187 -1.63 6.96 1.04
CA VAL A 187 -0.57 6.65 0.06
C VAL A 187 -1.15 5.95 -1.16
N ILE A 188 -1.99 4.93 -0.98
CA ILE A 188 -2.61 4.19 -2.10
C ILE A 188 -3.52 5.11 -2.93
N GLN A 189 -4.31 5.97 -2.28
CA GLN A 189 -5.14 6.95 -2.98
C GLN A 189 -4.27 7.93 -3.80
N THR A 190 -3.16 8.39 -3.24
CA THR A 190 -2.19 9.25 -3.94
C THR A 190 -1.64 8.55 -5.19
N LEU A 191 -1.23 7.27 -5.09
CA LEU A 191 -0.72 6.51 -6.23
C LEU A 191 -1.78 6.35 -7.33
N LYS A 192 -3.02 6.05 -6.94
CA LYS A 192 -4.15 5.94 -7.86
C LYS A 192 -4.38 7.26 -8.61
N GLU A 193 -4.40 8.37 -7.90
CA GLU A 193 -4.57 9.70 -8.52
C GLU A 193 -3.42 10.06 -9.47
N LEU A 194 -2.18 9.73 -9.13
CA LEU A 194 -1.02 9.93 -10.00
C LEU A 194 -1.12 9.11 -11.30
N ASN A 195 -1.59 7.87 -11.19
CA ASN A 195 -1.79 7.04 -12.38
C ASN A 195 -2.96 7.52 -13.24
N GLU A 196 -4.15 7.77 -12.63
CA GLU A 196 -5.36 8.14 -13.36
C GLU A 196 -5.29 9.53 -13.99
N LYS A 197 -4.80 10.53 -13.22
CA LYS A 197 -4.81 11.95 -13.65
C LYS A 197 -3.55 12.35 -14.40
N GLU A 198 -2.38 11.89 -13.93
CA GLU A 198 -1.07 12.28 -14.44
C GLU A 198 -0.48 11.25 -15.43
N LYS A 199 -1.13 10.09 -15.58
CA LYS A 199 -0.69 8.98 -16.43
C LYS A 199 0.72 8.47 -16.11
N VAL A 200 1.14 8.60 -14.87
CA VAL A 200 2.40 8.02 -14.38
C VAL A 200 2.26 6.51 -14.34
N THR A 201 3.22 5.78 -14.90
CA THR A 201 3.26 4.32 -14.77
C THR A 201 3.62 3.94 -13.35
N ILE A 202 2.84 3.05 -12.73
CA ILE A 202 3.07 2.59 -11.35
C ILE A 202 3.40 1.10 -11.34
N ILE A 203 4.51 0.75 -10.68
CA ILE A 203 4.89 -0.63 -10.37
C ILE A 203 4.89 -0.77 -8.86
N LEU A 204 3.82 -1.32 -8.31
CA LEU A 204 3.62 -1.47 -6.87
C LEU A 204 4.00 -2.89 -6.43
N ILE A 205 5.02 -3.02 -5.60
CA ILE A 205 5.30 -4.26 -4.89
C ILE A 205 4.58 -4.22 -3.56
N THR A 206 3.74 -5.21 -3.30
CA THR A 206 2.99 -5.31 -2.06
C THR A 206 2.70 -6.76 -1.69
N HIS A 207 2.38 -6.99 -0.43
CA HIS A 207 1.81 -8.23 0.07
C HIS A 207 0.34 -8.04 0.52
N HIS A 208 -0.24 -6.87 0.26
CA HIS A 208 -1.63 -6.55 0.57
C HIS A 208 -2.53 -6.75 -0.64
N MET A 209 -3.43 -7.72 -0.57
CA MET A 209 -4.31 -8.08 -1.69
C MET A 209 -5.25 -6.95 -2.12
N ASN A 210 -5.74 -6.15 -1.16
CA ASN A 210 -6.61 -5.00 -1.46
C ASN A 210 -5.89 -3.88 -2.24
N GLU A 211 -4.58 -3.74 -2.05
CA GLU A 211 -3.77 -2.79 -2.82
C GLU A 211 -3.57 -3.29 -4.24
N ALA A 212 -3.24 -4.58 -4.38
CA ALA A 212 -3.06 -5.20 -5.68
C ALA A 212 -4.36 -5.28 -6.50
N ALA A 213 -5.52 -5.36 -5.84
CA ALA A 213 -6.83 -5.36 -6.50
C ALA A 213 -7.12 -4.04 -7.25
N LEU A 214 -6.38 -2.97 -7.00
CA LEU A 214 -6.51 -1.68 -7.67
C LEU A 214 -5.68 -1.57 -8.96
N ALA A 215 -4.80 -2.54 -9.22
CA ALA A 215 -3.94 -2.55 -10.39
C ALA A 215 -4.69 -2.97 -11.65
N ASP A 216 -4.19 -2.56 -12.82
CA ASP A 216 -4.67 -3.05 -14.12
C ASP A 216 -4.23 -4.50 -14.35
N LYS A 217 -3.03 -4.85 -13.86
CA LYS A 217 -2.43 -6.17 -14.02
C LYS A 217 -1.62 -6.57 -12.79
N ILE A 218 -1.67 -7.85 -12.46
CA ILE A 218 -0.93 -8.44 -11.35
C ILE A 218 0.07 -9.48 -11.90
N PHE A 219 1.28 -9.46 -11.35
CA PHE A 219 2.27 -10.52 -11.47
C PHE A 219 2.51 -11.14 -10.09
N VAL A 220 2.32 -12.44 -9.96
CA VAL A 220 2.55 -13.17 -8.71
C VAL A 220 3.89 -13.88 -8.79
N MET A 221 4.82 -13.49 -7.93
CA MET A 221 6.13 -14.13 -7.82
C MET A 221 6.16 -15.20 -6.75
N ASN A 222 6.69 -16.35 -7.11
CA ASN A 222 7.01 -17.44 -6.19
C ASN A 222 8.38 -18.04 -6.53
N GLU A 223 9.26 -18.18 -5.54
CA GLU A 223 10.59 -18.77 -5.70
C GLU A 223 11.40 -18.21 -6.88
N GLY A 224 11.36 -16.88 -7.05
CA GLY A 224 12.08 -16.18 -8.11
C GLY A 224 11.40 -16.20 -9.48
N LYS A 225 10.25 -16.85 -9.65
CA LYS A 225 9.53 -17.01 -10.93
C LYS A 225 8.17 -16.32 -10.90
N ILE A 226 7.62 -16.00 -12.07
CA ILE A 226 6.22 -15.63 -12.21
C ILE A 226 5.38 -16.90 -12.17
N ALA A 227 4.58 -17.05 -11.11
CA ALA A 227 3.67 -18.19 -10.93
C ALA A 227 2.32 -17.93 -11.61
N LEU A 228 1.76 -16.71 -11.45
CA LEU A 228 0.50 -16.29 -12.05
C LEU A 228 0.65 -14.88 -12.59
N GLN A 229 -0.12 -14.54 -13.62
CA GLN A 229 -0.26 -13.17 -14.12
C GLN A 229 -1.62 -12.98 -14.78
N GLY A 230 -2.13 -11.77 -14.73
CA GLY A 230 -3.43 -11.40 -15.34
C GLY A 230 -4.01 -10.16 -14.70
N THR A 231 -5.26 -9.87 -15.00
CA THR A 231 -6.04 -8.86 -14.28
C THR A 231 -6.27 -9.31 -12.83
N PRO A 232 -6.59 -8.39 -11.92
CA PRO A 232 -6.91 -8.76 -10.53
C PRO A 232 -7.99 -9.85 -10.44
N LYS A 233 -9.04 -9.77 -11.25
CA LYS A 233 -10.11 -10.77 -11.29
C LYS A 233 -9.61 -12.15 -11.71
N GLU A 234 -8.79 -12.22 -12.75
CA GLU A 234 -8.21 -13.47 -13.22
C GLU A 234 -7.29 -14.08 -12.16
N VAL A 235 -6.37 -13.30 -11.59
CA VAL A 235 -5.40 -13.80 -10.60
C VAL A 235 -6.09 -14.27 -9.34
N PHE A 236 -7.01 -13.49 -8.77
CA PHE A 236 -7.69 -13.85 -7.53
C PHE A 236 -8.76 -14.94 -7.69
N SER A 237 -9.22 -15.23 -8.93
CA SER A 237 -10.07 -16.40 -9.20
C SER A 237 -9.32 -17.73 -9.00
N HIS A 238 -7.98 -17.72 -9.10
CA HIS A 238 -7.13 -18.88 -8.79
C HIS A 238 -6.91 -19.07 -7.27
N TYR A 239 -8.00 -19.07 -6.50
CA TYR A 239 -7.97 -19.11 -5.03
C TYR A 239 -7.06 -20.21 -4.47
N ASP A 240 -7.21 -21.45 -4.94
CA ASP A 240 -6.45 -22.60 -4.43
C ASP A 240 -4.97 -22.51 -4.76
N GLU A 241 -4.60 -21.96 -5.91
CA GLU A 241 -3.20 -21.74 -6.30
C GLU A 241 -2.57 -20.65 -5.45
N MET A 242 -3.26 -19.53 -5.22
CA MET A 242 -2.82 -18.46 -4.31
C MET A 242 -2.54 -19.00 -2.91
N LYS A 243 -3.47 -19.80 -2.35
CA LYS A 243 -3.28 -20.41 -1.03
C LYS A 243 -2.15 -21.44 -0.99
N LYS A 244 -1.93 -22.22 -2.05
CA LYS A 244 -0.80 -23.17 -2.14
C LYS A 244 0.56 -22.49 -2.09
N ILE A 245 0.71 -21.33 -2.70
CA ILE A 245 1.95 -20.54 -2.68
C ILE A 245 2.07 -19.64 -1.44
N GLY A 246 1.16 -19.77 -0.46
CA GLY A 246 1.20 -19.03 0.80
C GLY A 246 0.74 -17.57 0.70
N LEU A 247 -0.06 -17.24 -0.32
CA LEU A 247 -0.64 -15.91 -0.47
C LEU A 247 -2.14 -15.92 -0.14
N ASP A 248 -2.61 -14.78 0.32
CA ASP A 248 -4.03 -14.55 0.54
C ASP A 248 -4.72 -14.04 -0.73
N VAL A 249 -6.02 -13.87 -0.64
CA VAL A 249 -6.87 -13.20 -1.62
C VAL A 249 -7.63 -12.05 -0.94
N PRO A 250 -8.27 -11.14 -1.66
CA PRO A 250 -9.14 -10.14 -1.06
C PRO A 250 -10.21 -10.80 -0.16
N VAL A 251 -10.56 -10.16 0.95
CA VAL A 251 -11.54 -10.68 1.91
C VAL A 251 -12.86 -11.02 1.23
N SER A 252 -13.29 -10.19 0.28
CA SER A 252 -14.51 -10.42 -0.53
C SER A 252 -14.44 -11.75 -1.31
N THR A 253 -13.28 -12.04 -1.93
CA THR A 253 -13.02 -13.30 -2.63
C THR A 253 -13.06 -14.49 -1.66
N GLU A 254 -12.44 -14.34 -0.50
CA GLU A 254 -12.40 -15.41 0.51
C GLU A 254 -13.80 -15.74 1.05
N ILE A 255 -14.62 -14.71 1.34
CA ILE A 255 -16.02 -14.89 1.75
C ILE A 255 -16.83 -15.56 0.63
N ALA A 256 -16.70 -15.07 -0.62
CA ALA A 256 -17.42 -15.66 -1.75
C ALA A 256 -17.07 -17.14 -1.94
N HIS A 257 -15.77 -17.49 -1.86
CA HIS A 257 -15.31 -18.88 -1.93
C HIS A 257 -15.85 -19.72 -0.75
N GLY A 258 -15.89 -19.14 0.45
CA GLY A 258 -16.50 -19.76 1.63
C GLY A 258 -17.99 -20.06 1.44
N LEU A 259 -18.76 -19.10 0.93
CA LEU A 259 -20.20 -19.26 0.68
C LEU A 259 -20.51 -20.34 -0.37
N LYS A 260 -19.66 -20.54 -1.39
CA LYS A 260 -19.77 -21.66 -2.34
C LYS A 260 -19.80 -23.02 -1.65
N LYS A 261 -18.98 -23.22 -0.62
CA LYS A 261 -18.95 -24.47 0.15
C LYS A 261 -20.26 -24.76 0.87
N TYR A 262 -21.08 -23.74 1.10
CA TYR A 262 -22.43 -23.87 1.67
C TYR A 262 -23.54 -23.87 0.60
N GLY A 263 -23.20 -24.04 -0.68
CA GLY A 263 -24.14 -24.19 -1.78
C GLY A 263 -24.65 -22.88 -2.39
N TRP A 264 -24.02 -21.75 -2.09
CA TRP A 264 -24.37 -20.47 -2.72
C TRP A 264 -23.77 -20.36 -4.13
N HIS A 265 -24.52 -19.77 -5.07
CA HIS A 265 -24.04 -19.48 -6.41
C HIS A 265 -23.27 -18.16 -6.42
N MET A 266 -21.97 -18.22 -6.11
CA MET A 266 -21.10 -17.05 -6.08
C MET A 266 -20.15 -17.08 -7.28
N PRO A 267 -19.94 -15.96 -8.01
CA PRO A 267 -18.89 -15.84 -9.01
C PRO A 267 -17.48 -16.06 -8.45
N ASP A 268 -16.53 -16.50 -9.27
CA ASP A 268 -15.12 -16.69 -8.87
C ASP A 268 -14.30 -15.40 -8.91
N ASP A 269 -14.78 -14.39 -9.63
CA ASP A 269 -14.11 -13.14 -9.94
C ASP A 269 -14.50 -11.96 -9.02
N ILE A 270 -15.10 -12.25 -7.89
CA ILE A 270 -15.43 -11.24 -6.86
C ILE A 270 -14.16 -10.77 -6.18
N ILE A 271 -13.85 -9.48 -6.29
CA ILE A 271 -12.69 -8.86 -5.64
C ILE A 271 -13.05 -7.66 -4.75
N SER A 272 -14.25 -7.07 -4.88
CA SER A 272 -14.70 -5.93 -4.11
C SER A 272 -15.85 -6.27 -3.16
N GLU A 273 -16.03 -5.44 -2.11
CA GLU A 273 -17.15 -5.57 -1.17
C GLU A 273 -18.50 -5.34 -1.87
N GLU A 274 -18.55 -4.41 -2.82
CA GLU A 274 -19.75 -4.10 -3.59
C GLU A 274 -20.21 -5.31 -4.42
N GLU A 275 -19.27 -5.94 -5.16
CA GLU A 275 -19.54 -7.14 -5.96
C GLU A 275 -20.04 -8.30 -5.06
N LEU A 276 -19.43 -8.45 -3.87
CA LEU A 276 -19.84 -9.46 -2.89
C LEU A 276 -21.25 -9.21 -2.41
N LEU A 277 -21.58 -7.99 -2.00
CA LEU A 277 -22.91 -7.63 -1.51
C LEU A 277 -23.99 -7.83 -2.58
N ASP A 278 -23.70 -7.44 -3.83
CA ASP A 278 -24.62 -7.63 -4.95
C ASP A 278 -24.86 -9.12 -5.25
N SER A 279 -23.81 -9.93 -5.14
CA SER A 279 -23.92 -11.38 -5.33
C SER A 279 -24.68 -12.05 -4.19
N ILE A 280 -24.51 -11.60 -2.95
CA ILE A 280 -25.28 -12.05 -1.79
C ILE A 280 -26.76 -11.70 -1.98
N LYS A 281 -27.10 -10.46 -2.35
CA LYS A 281 -28.49 -10.03 -2.58
C LYS A 281 -29.20 -10.90 -3.62
N LYS A 282 -28.52 -11.22 -4.72
CA LYS A 282 -29.07 -12.09 -5.78
C LYS A 282 -29.37 -13.53 -5.34
N ASN A 283 -28.67 -14.00 -4.31
CA ASN A 283 -28.89 -15.34 -3.73
C ASN A 283 -29.92 -15.37 -2.58
N LEU A 284 -30.35 -14.20 -2.09
CA LEU A 284 -31.39 -14.13 -1.07
C LEU A 284 -32.77 -14.34 -1.71
N PRO A 285 -33.68 -15.15 -1.10
CA PRO A 285 -35.06 -15.28 -1.57
C PRO A 285 -35.81 -13.93 -1.42
N GLU A 286 -36.61 -13.57 -2.43
CA GLU A 286 -37.38 -12.29 -2.48
C GLU A 286 -38.13 -11.89 -1.21
N LYS A 287 -38.50 -12.89 -0.34
CA LYS A 287 -39.10 -12.61 0.96
C LYS A 287 -38.15 -12.05 2.01
N ALA A 288 -36.84 -12.26 1.86
CA ALA A 288 -35.86 -11.79 2.83
C ALA A 288 -35.51 -10.30 2.65
N GLU A 289 -35.72 -9.73 1.47
CA GLU A 289 -35.47 -8.28 1.24
C GLU A 289 -36.47 -7.42 2.04
N LYS A 290 -37.76 -7.78 2.04
CA LYS A 290 -38.82 -7.04 2.78
C LYS A 290 -38.66 -7.13 4.29
N ASP A 291 -38.21 -8.27 4.81
CA ASP A 291 -37.96 -8.45 6.23
C ASP A 291 -36.69 -7.74 6.70
N THR A 292 -35.69 -7.53 5.80
CA THR A 292 -34.45 -6.84 6.15
C THR A 292 -34.63 -5.32 6.15
N GLU A 293 -35.37 -4.75 5.21
CA GLU A 293 -35.73 -3.33 5.20
C GLU A 293 -36.57 -2.95 6.43
N HIS A 294 -37.59 -3.76 6.76
CA HIS A 294 -38.40 -3.54 7.96
C HIS A 294 -37.65 -3.73 9.29
N ARG A 295 -36.66 -4.63 9.33
CA ARG A 295 -35.79 -4.79 10.51
C ARG A 295 -34.76 -3.69 10.67
N VAL A 296 -34.27 -3.09 9.57
CA VAL A 296 -33.34 -1.96 9.61
C VAL A 296 -34.07 -0.69 10.05
N GLU A 297 -35.30 -0.46 9.56
CA GLU A 297 -36.14 0.67 10.03
C GLU A 297 -36.50 0.54 11.49
N GLN A 298 -36.98 -0.65 11.91
CA GLN A 298 -37.32 -0.94 13.33
C GLN A 298 -36.11 -0.91 14.26
N LYS A 299 -34.90 -1.29 13.79
CA LYS A 299 -33.67 -1.14 14.58
C LYS A 299 -33.20 0.30 14.71
N ASN A 300 -33.45 1.14 13.72
CA ASN A 300 -33.09 2.56 13.80
C ASN A 300 -34.04 3.34 14.72
N GLU A 301 -35.34 3.00 14.70
CA GLU A 301 -36.32 3.56 15.65
C GLU A 301 -36.11 3.05 17.07
N SER A 302 -35.87 1.73 17.25
CA SER A 302 -35.63 1.14 18.58
C SER A 302 -34.26 1.54 19.17
N LYS A 303 -33.24 1.85 18.34
CA LYS A 303 -31.97 2.41 18.85
C LYS A 303 -32.13 3.83 19.39
N ALA A 304 -32.95 4.67 18.74
CA ALA A 304 -33.21 6.03 19.22
C ALA A 304 -34.01 6.03 20.54
N GLU A 305 -34.89 5.03 20.76
CA GLU A 305 -35.60 4.88 22.01
C GLU A 305 -34.81 4.12 23.10
N GLN A 306 -33.94 3.18 22.74
CA GLN A 306 -33.08 2.48 23.69
C GLN A 306 -31.94 3.33 24.22
N ASP A 307 -31.29 4.16 23.39
CA ASP A 307 -30.24 5.11 23.84
C ASP A 307 -30.80 6.12 24.89
N ASN A 308 -32.13 6.42 24.85
CA ASN A 308 -32.76 7.26 25.85
C ASN A 308 -33.21 6.49 27.12
N ARG A 309 -33.42 5.16 27.05
CA ARG A 309 -33.81 4.34 28.21
C ARG A 309 -32.62 3.72 28.94
N GLU A 310 -31.55 3.41 28.22
CA GLU A 310 -30.30 2.87 28.83
C GLU A 310 -29.52 3.91 29.63
N ALA A 311 -29.69 5.21 29.33
CA ALA A 311 -29.14 6.30 30.14
C ALA A 311 -29.79 6.38 31.55
N GLN A 312 -30.93 5.75 31.79
CA GLN A 312 -31.67 5.83 33.06
C GLN A 312 -31.70 4.54 33.91
N GLN A 313 -31.20 3.39 33.44
CA GLN A 313 -31.37 2.09 34.14
C GLN A 313 -30.11 1.25 34.36
N GLN A 314 -28.91 1.81 34.40
CA GLN A 314 -27.74 1.02 34.81
C GLN A 314 -27.13 1.45 36.14
N LYS A 315 -27.83 1.09 37.20
CA LYS A 315 -27.20 0.74 38.49
C LYS A 315 -26.90 -0.76 38.44
N ASP A 316 -25.85 -1.16 37.74
CA ASP A 316 -25.33 -2.53 37.81
C ASP A 316 -24.31 -2.61 38.93
N SER A 317 -24.58 -3.46 39.92
CA SER A 317 -23.79 -3.73 41.13
C SER A 317 -22.56 -4.60 40.83
N GLY A 318 -21.72 -4.21 39.86
CA GLY A 318 -20.43 -4.85 39.62
C GLY A 318 -19.29 -4.02 40.21
N GLU A 319 -18.28 -4.68 40.77
CA GLU A 319 -17.08 -4.00 41.22
C GLU A 319 -16.33 -3.40 40.04
N VAL A 320 -15.98 -2.09 40.13
CA VAL A 320 -15.25 -1.39 39.07
C VAL A 320 -13.78 -1.77 39.17
N ILE A 321 -13.29 -2.59 38.23
CA ILE A 321 -11.89 -3.03 38.18
C ILE A 321 -10.96 -2.02 37.54
N LEU A 322 -11.48 -1.11 36.70
CA LEU A 322 -10.70 -0.03 36.08
C LEU A 322 -11.61 1.18 35.89
N SER A 323 -11.19 2.34 36.37
CA SER A 323 -11.89 3.60 36.17
C SER A 323 -10.92 4.65 35.66
N LEU A 324 -11.25 5.25 34.50
CA LEU A 324 -10.54 6.41 33.94
C LEU A 324 -11.43 7.64 34.11
N ARG A 325 -10.90 8.70 34.76
CA ARG A 325 -11.65 9.96 34.96
C ARG A 325 -10.79 11.12 34.50
N ASP A 326 -11.32 11.95 33.63
CA ASP A 326 -10.70 13.18 33.14
C ASP A 326 -9.25 13.00 32.64
N VAL A 327 -8.97 11.82 32.07
CA VAL A 327 -7.64 11.51 31.52
C VAL A 327 -7.40 12.33 30.27
N ASN A 328 -6.31 13.10 30.28
CA ASN A 328 -5.83 13.84 29.12
C ASN A 328 -4.41 13.35 28.82
N TYR A 329 -4.12 13.15 27.56
CA TYR A 329 -2.78 12.85 27.09
C TYR A 329 -2.41 13.80 25.95
N ILE A 330 -1.27 14.47 26.10
CA ILE A 330 -0.73 15.39 25.13
C ILE A 330 0.57 14.79 24.60
N TYR A 331 0.60 14.49 23.30
CA TYR A 331 1.81 14.02 22.66
C TYR A 331 2.75 15.19 22.41
N SER A 332 4.04 15.01 22.69
CA SER A 332 5.06 16.06 22.51
C SER A 332 4.74 17.35 23.29
N ALA A 333 4.37 17.24 24.56
CA ALA A 333 4.00 18.37 25.43
C ALA A 333 5.06 19.48 25.49
N ASP A 334 6.33 19.11 25.32
CA ASP A 334 7.49 20.03 25.37
C ASP A 334 7.83 20.65 24.00
N THR A 335 6.99 20.47 22.99
CA THR A 335 7.17 21.06 21.65
C THR A 335 6.33 22.32 21.45
N VAL A 336 6.69 23.11 20.41
CA VAL A 336 5.97 24.36 20.06
C VAL A 336 4.52 24.09 19.62
N TYR A 337 4.20 22.83 19.22
CA TYR A 337 2.86 22.42 18.80
C TYR A 337 2.42 21.12 19.49
N PRO A 338 2.03 21.17 20.78
CA PRO A 338 1.54 19.99 21.47
C PRO A 338 0.18 19.55 20.92
N GLN A 339 0.05 18.28 20.54
CA GLN A 339 -1.22 17.69 20.11
C GLN A 339 -1.86 16.88 21.23
N ALA A 340 -3.09 17.25 21.62
CA ALA A 340 -3.85 16.48 22.58
C ALA A 340 -4.47 15.23 21.90
N CYS A 341 -3.90 14.06 22.18
CA CYS A 341 -4.36 12.79 21.65
C CYS A 341 -5.56 12.21 22.40
N VAL A 342 -5.68 12.51 23.70
CA VAL A 342 -6.82 12.11 24.53
C VAL A 342 -7.27 13.31 25.32
N LYS A 343 -8.56 13.69 25.22
CA LYS A 343 -9.15 14.79 25.99
C LYS A 343 -10.32 14.27 26.82
N LYS A 344 -10.29 14.50 28.13
CA LYS A 344 -11.37 14.20 29.09
C LYS A 344 -11.97 12.81 28.89
N CYS A 345 -11.12 11.79 28.77
CA CYS A 345 -11.57 10.41 28.69
C CYS A 345 -12.17 9.99 30.03
N GLN A 346 -13.41 9.50 29.99
CA GLN A 346 -14.07 8.88 31.13
C GLN A 346 -14.54 7.48 30.71
N SER A 347 -14.09 6.46 31.41
CA SER A 347 -14.48 5.07 31.16
C SER A 347 -14.39 4.27 32.45
N GLY A 348 -15.34 3.35 32.65
CA GLY A 348 -15.31 2.39 33.75
C GLY A 348 -15.51 0.97 33.22
N TYR A 349 -14.71 0.04 33.70
CA TYR A 349 -14.78 -1.37 33.34
C TYR A 349 -15.18 -2.19 34.55
N LEU A 350 -16.21 -3.02 34.39
CA LEU A 350 -16.75 -3.90 35.43
C LEU A 350 -16.18 -5.31 35.31
N GLU A 351 -16.07 -6.01 36.40
CA GLU A 351 -15.62 -7.40 36.43
C GLU A 351 -16.55 -8.31 35.58
N ARG A 352 -15.97 -9.24 34.81
CA ARG A 352 -16.65 -10.21 33.95
C ARG A 352 -17.31 -9.69 32.67
N ARG A 353 -17.01 -8.48 32.20
CA ARG A 353 -17.47 -8.01 30.88
C ARG A 353 -16.30 -7.88 29.89
N ILE A 354 -16.51 -8.37 28.65
CA ILE A 354 -15.59 -8.11 27.54
C ILE A 354 -16.03 -6.80 26.90
N TYR A 355 -15.24 -5.75 27.06
CA TYR A 355 -15.48 -4.46 26.43
C TYR A 355 -14.75 -4.40 25.09
N ARG A 356 -15.50 -4.19 23.99
CA ARG A 356 -14.94 -3.79 22.70
C ARG A 356 -14.94 -2.28 22.64
N SER A 357 -13.77 -1.65 22.53
CA SER A 357 -13.65 -0.22 22.28
C SER A 357 -14.04 0.05 20.81
N ASN A 358 -15.30 0.38 20.56
CA ASN A 358 -15.82 0.78 19.25
C ASN A 358 -15.87 2.31 19.08
N ARG A 359 -15.09 3.07 19.85
CA ARG A 359 -15.02 4.51 19.63
C ARG A 359 -13.88 4.81 18.68
N THR A 360 -14.23 5.08 17.44
CA THR A 360 -13.40 5.82 16.48
C THR A 360 -13.10 7.17 17.10
N TYR A 361 -11.89 7.42 17.53
CA TYR A 361 -11.45 8.74 17.92
C TYR A 361 -11.41 9.60 16.66
N ARG A 362 -12.32 10.55 16.51
CA ARG A 362 -12.18 11.63 15.54
C ARG A 362 -11.06 12.52 16.07
N PHE A 363 -9.92 12.47 15.43
CA PHE A 363 -8.90 13.47 15.55
C PHE A 363 -9.46 14.77 14.93
N GLY A 364 -9.53 15.81 15.75
CA GLY A 364 -9.87 17.16 15.28
C GLY A 364 -8.60 17.94 14.98
#